data_b3c69a66be64472df3b41b9582536f45
#
_entry.id   b3c69a66be64472df3b41b9582536f45
#
_cell.length_a   1.000
_cell.length_b   1.000
_cell.length_c   1.000
_cell.angle_alpha   90.00
_cell.angle_beta   90.00
_cell.angle_gamma   90.00
#
_symmetry.space_group_name_H-M   'P 1'
#
loop_
_entity.id
_entity.type
_entity.pdbx_description
1 polymer ?
#
loop_
_entity_poly.entity_id
_entity_poly.type
_entity_poly.pdbx_seq_one_letter_code
_entity_poly.pdbx_strand_id
1 'polypeptide(L)'
;MWLKSIIEEALLRAEREKRERAENKVPENVEDEIAEMLRELKTIIKVIGVGGAGCNTITRLYEEGVEGAELIAMNTDVQALYYTKAHKRLLLGKRRTRGLGAGSLPQIGEEAAKETEEEIKKIVEGCDMVFVTCGLGGGTGTGAAPVVAQAAQEAGALTIAVVTFPFTAEGAVRRANAEAGLERLKEVTDTVIVIPNDRLLEVVPNYPINLAFKVADEILMRAVKGITELITKPGLINLDFADVRTVMEKGGVAMIGLGEASGEEKALESIRKALKSPLLDVDISGAKAALVNVTGGPDMTVEEAESVVEEIYSKLDSDARIIWGAMIDPELENTIRTLVIVTGVKSPQIFGKKYPVAQKFGIDIVK
;
A
#
# COMPACT_ATOMS: atom_id res chain seq x y z
N MET A 1 3.67 -37.78 -27.84
CA MET A 1 4.74 -37.37 -28.78
C MET A 1 4.55 -35.93 -29.29
N TRP A 2 3.36 -35.54 -29.73
CA TRP A 2 3.08 -34.23 -30.34
C TRP A 2 3.23 -33.04 -29.34
N LEU A 3 2.74 -33.15 -28.11
CA LEU A 3 2.88 -32.13 -27.05
C LEU A 3 4.34 -31.86 -26.62
N LYS A 4 5.20 -32.87 -26.60
CA LYS A 4 6.63 -32.68 -26.30
C LYS A 4 7.33 -31.82 -27.36
N SER A 5 6.98 -31.98 -28.64
CA SER A 5 7.53 -31.21 -29.73
C SER A 5 7.15 -29.72 -29.64
N ILE A 6 5.90 -29.41 -29.22
CA ILE A 6 5.43 -28.02 -29.06
C ILE A 6 6.14 -27.35 -27.89
N ILE A 7 6.36 -28.07 -26.78
CA ILE A 7 7.09 -27.56 -25.62
C ILE A 7 8.54 -27.28 -25.96
N GLU A 8 9.21 -28.21 -26.66
CA GLU A 8 10.60 -28.03 -27.11
C GLU A 8 10.73 -26.86 -28.11
N GLU A 9 9.73 -26.68 -29.00
CA GLU A 9 9.71 -25.55 -29.93
C GLU A 9 9.47 -24.21 -29.22
N ALA A 10 8.60 -24.17 -28.20
CA ALA A 10 8.35 -23.00 -27.40
C ALA A 10 9.58 -22.58 -26.56
N LEU A 11 10.29 -23.56 -25.98
CA LEU A 11 11.55 -23.32 -25.25
C LEU A 11 12.65 -22.81 -26.19
N LEU A 12 12.79 -23.41 -27.37
CA LEU A 12 13.75 -22.94 -28.39
C LEU A 12 13.42 -21.52 -28.91
N ARG A 13 12.14 -21.17 -29.05
CA ARG A 13 11.71 -19.81 -29.38
C ARG A 13 12.04 -18.84 -28.27
N ALA A 14 11.74 -19.17 -27.03
CA ALA A 14 12.07 -18.31 -25.86
C ALA A 14 13.59 -18.08 -25.71
N GLU A 15 14.41 -19.11 -25.99
CA GLU A 15 15.88 -18.95 -26.02
C GLU A 15 16.36 -18.12 -27.22
N ARG A 16 15.74 -18.25 -28.39
CA ARG A 16 16.02 -17.40 -29.56
C ARG A 16 15.64 -15.94 -29.30
N GLU A 17 14.45 -15.69 -28.77
CA GLU A 17 14.00 -14.34 -28.40
C GLU A 17 14.89 -13.68 -27.37
N LYS A 18 15.42 -14.44 -26.37
CA LYS A 18 16.43 -13.94 -25.44
C LYS A 18 17.74 -13.57 -26.13
N ARG A 19 18.19 -14.34 -27.14
CA ARG A 19 19.41 -14.04 -27.90
C ARG A 19 19.18 -12.87 -28.87
N GLU A 20 18.03 -12.82 -29.56
CA GLU A 20 17.69 -11.75 -30.48
C GLU A 20 17.48 -10.40 -29.75
N ARG A 21 16.93 -10.39 -28.53
CA ARG A 21 16.90 -9.19 -27.67
C ARG A 21 18.30 -8.72 -27.23
N ALA A 22 19.26 -9.62 -27.14
CA ALA A 22 20.66 -9.29 -26.84
C ALA A 22 21.47 -8.82 -28.07
N GLU A 23 21.03 -9.18 -29.29
CA GLU A 23 21.74 -8.90 -30.54
C GLU A 23 21.09 -7.84 -31.42
N ASN A 24 19.78 -7.56 -31.27
CA ASN A 24 19.07 -6.55 -32.08
C ASN A 24 19.37 -5.13 -31.58
N LYS A 25 20.32 -4.50 -32.24
CA LYS A 25 20.39 -3.03 -32.29
C LYS A 25 19.26 -2.55 -33.21
N VAL A 26 18.13 -2.15 -32.63
CA VAL A 26 17.07 -1.41 -33.35
C VAL A 26 17.69 -0.14 -33.91
N PRO A 27 17.32 0.36 -35.11
CA PRO A 27 17.84 1.61 -35.66
C PRO A 27 17.60 2.76 -34.67
N GLU A 28 18.62 3.57 -34.38
CA GLU A 28 18.60 4.65 -33.37
C GLU A 28 17.36 5.56 -33.45
N ASN A 29 16.87 5.86 -34.65
CA ASN A 29 15.70 6.74 -34.85
C ASN A 29 14.36 6.13 -34.40
N VAL A 30 14.19 4.80 -34.45
CA VAL A 30 12.96 4.10 -34.01
C VAL A 30 13.00 3.83 -32.51
N GLU A 31 14.21 3.63 -31.97
CA GLU A 31 14.40 3.52 -30.50
C GLU A 31 14.07 4.84 -29.79
N ASP A 32 14.44 5.98 -30.38
CA ASP A 32 14.15 7.29 -29.80
C ASP A 32 12.64 7.61 -29.79
N GLU A 33 11.91 7.35 -30.90
CA GLU A 33 10.44 7.52 -30.96
C GLU A 33 9.72 6.57 -30.00
N ILE A 34 10.09 5.30 -29.98
CA ILE A 34 9.47 4.30 -29.07
C ILE A 34 9.83 4.62 -27.61
N ALA A 35 11.06 5.06 -27.33
CA ALA A 35 11.48 5.48 -26.02
C ALA A 35 10.75 6.73 -25.53
N GLU A 36 10.45 7.66 -26.42
CA GLU A 36 9.68 8.88 -26.13
C GLU A 36 8.20 8.52 -25.87
N MET A 37 7.58 7.68 -26.73
CA MET A 37 6.24 7.14 -26.49
C MET A 37 6.13 6.32 -25.20
N LEU A 38 7.14 5.50 -24.88
CA LEU A 38 7.18 4.74 -23.61
C LEU A 38 7.33 5.65 -22.39
N ARG A 39 7.99 6.81 -22.52
CA ARG A 39 8.07 7.82 -21.47
C ARG A 39 6.73 8.53 -21.27
N GLU A 40 6.01 8.82 -22.35
CA GLU A 40 4.68 9.44 -22.30
C GLU A 40 3.60 8.48 -21.77
N LEU A 41 3.73 7.18 -22.04
CA LEU A 41 2.80 6.14 -21.57
C LEU A 41 3.10 5.61 -20.16
N LYS A 42 4.23 6.03 -19.56
CA LYS A 42 4.61 5.56 -18.23
C LYS A 42 3.71 6.15 -17.16
N THR A 43 2.97 5.29 -16.46
CA THR A 43 2.18 5.69 -15.29
C THR A 43 3.03 6.42 -14.25
N ILE A 44 2.66 7.65 -13.92
CA ILE A 44 3.38 8.48 -12.95
C ILE A 44 2.84 8.20 -11.56
N ILE A 45 3.61 7.45 -10.78
CA ILE A 45 3.26 7.05 -9.41
C ILE A 45 4.13 7.79 -8.41
N LYS A 46 3.52 8.38 -7.39
CA LYS A 46 4.25 8.96 -6.25
C LYS A 46 3.81 8.34 -4.94
N VAL A 47 4.78 8.11 -4.07
CA VAL A 47 4.54 7.65 -2.69
C VAL A 47 4.96 8.74 -1.73
N ILE A 48 4.00 9.28 -0.99
CA ILE A 48 4.19 10.41 -0.09
C ILE A 48 4.03 9.95 1.34
N GLY A 49 5.13 9.94 2.08
CA GLY A 49 5.14 9.62 3.52
C GLY A 49 5.00 10.87 4.35
N VAL A 50 3.95 10.93 5.19
CA VAL A 50 3.60 12.10 5.99
C VAL A 50 3.82 11.83 7.47
N GLY A 51 4.62 12.68 8.12
CA GLY A 51 4.98 12.56 9.55
C GLY A 51 5.99 11.46 9.83
N GLY A 52 6.23 11.14 11.09
CA GLY A 52 7.29 10.22 11.51
C GLY A 52 7.16 8.81 10.91
N ALA A 53 6.01 8.16 11.09
CA ALA A 53 5.78 6.82 10.56
C ALA A 53 5.83 6.80 9.02
N GLY A 54 5.19 7.78 8.34
CA GLY A 54 5.29 7.91 6.89
C GLY A 54 6.72 8.07 6.40
N CYS A 55 7.54 8.90 7.06
CA CYS A 55 8.96 9.06 6.75
C CYS A 55 9.76 7.76 6.92
N ASN A 56 9.45 6.96 7.95
CA ASN A 56 10.06 5.65 8.15
C ASN A 56 9.71 4.69 7.00
N THR A 57 8.44 4.66 6.60
CA THR A 57 8.00 3.84 5.46
C THR A 57 8.72 4.24 4.17
N ILE A 58 8.85 5.55 3.89
CA ILE A 58 9.60 6.04 2.72
C ILE A 58 11.08 5.62 2.78
N THR A 59 11.70 5.70 3.96
CA THR A 59 13.10 5.26 4.12
C THR A 59 13.25 3.78 3.77
N ARG A 60 12.31 2.92 4.21
CA ARG A 60 12.33 1.48 3.90
C ARG A 60 12.11 1.22 2.41
N LEU A 61 11.11 1.87 1.80
CA LEU A 61 10.87 1.75 0.35
C LEU A 61 12.10 2.16 -0.46
N TYR A 62 12.82 3.20 0.00
CA TYR A 62 14.05 3.64 -0.63
C TYR A 62 15.19 2.62 -0.49
N GLU A 63 15.33 2.03 0.69
CA GLU A 63 16.35 1.00 0.99
C GLU A 63 16.08 -0.31 0.25
N GLU A 64 14.81 -0.68 0.07
CA GLU A 64 14.36 -1.83 -0.72
C GLU A 64 14.43 -1.61 -2.24
N GLY A 65 14.80 -0.41 -2.68
CA GLY A 65 14.97 -0.10 -4.11
C GLY A 65 13.67 -0.20 -4.91
N VAL A 66 12.55 0.29 -4.36
CA VAL A 66 11.27 0.28 -5.08
C VAL A 66 11.38 1.10 -6.36
N GLU A 67 11.13 0.44 -7.49
CA GLU A 67 11.20 1.03 -8.82
C GLU A 67 9.81 1.49 -9.30
N GLY A 68 9.80 2.47 -10.21
CA GLY A 68 8.58 2.94 -10.87
C GLY A 68 7.77 3.96 -10.09
N ALA A 69 8.19 4.33 -8.86
CA ALA A 69 7.55 5.39 -8.09
C ALA A 69 8.54 6.42 -7.54
N GLU A 70 8.14 7.68 -7.49
CA GLU A 70 8.90 8.74 -6.83
C GLU A 70 8.57 8.76 -5.32
N LEU A 71 9.58 8.60 -4.47
CA LEU A 71 9.45 8.54 -3.02
C LEU A 71 9.65 9.92 -2.39
N ILE A 72 8.64 10.43 -1.68
CA ILE A 72 8.62 11.79 -1.13
C ILE A 72 8.31 11.73 0.37
N ALA A 73 9.12 12.40 1.16
CA ALA A 73 8.90 12.53 2.59
C ALA A 73 8.43 13.94 2.95
N MET A 74 7.36 14.04 3.73
CA MET A 74 6.81 15.29 4.23
C MET A 74 6.68 15.25 5.74
N ASN A 75 7.26 16.22 6.44
CA ASN A 75 7.19 16.27 7.89
C ASN A 75 7.22 17.73 8.41
N THR A 76 6.70 17.95 9.60
CA THR A 76 6.82 19.21 10.36
C THR A 76 8.06 19.24 11.25
N ASP A 77 8.73 18.10 11.43
CA ASP A 77 9.97 17.94 12.18
C ASP A 77 11.16 17.90 11.21
N VAL A 78 12.02 18.92 11.29
CA VAL A 78 13.17 19.06 10.40
C VAL A 78 14.26 18.01 10.69
N GLN A 79 14.43 17.58 11.94
CA GLN A 79 15.44 16.59 12.30
C GLN A 79 15.05 15.22 11.75
N ALA A 80 13.80 14.80 11.98
CA ALA A 80 13.28 13.55 11.41
C ALA A 80 13.37 13.57 9.88
N LEU A 81 13.02 14.67 9.25
CA LEU A 81 13.07 14.82 7.80
C LEU A 81 14.51 14.77 7.24
N TYR A 82 15.47 15.31 7.97
CA TYR A 82 16.88 15.30 7.58
C TYR A 82 17.44 13.87 7.45
N TYR A 83 17.09 13.00 8.39
CA TYR A 83 17.55 11.60 8.40
C TYR A 83 16.74 10.67 7.49
N THR A 84 15.61 11.13 6.94
CA THR A 84 14.77 10.32 6.06
C THR A 84 15.44 10.15 4.69
N LYS A 85 15.57 8.90 4.21
CA LYS A 85 16.01 8.60 2.84
C LYS A 85 14.81 8.70 1.91
N ALA A 86 14.87 9.58 0.93
CA ALA A 86 13.79 9.82 -0.04
C ALA A 86 14.34 10.51 -1.28
N HIS A 87 13.62 10.43 -2.42
CA HIS A 87 13.97 11.20 -3.62
C HIS A 87 13.75 12.70 -3.41
N LYS A 88 12.65 13.06 -2.73
CA LYS A 88 12.36 14.46 -2.33
C LYS A 88 11.94 14.54 -0.88
N ARG A 89 12.22 15.68 -0.27
CA ARG A 89 11.82 16.00 1.11
C ARG A 89 11.17 17.36 1.14
N LEU A 90 10.03 17.47 1.85
CA LEU A 90 9.30 18.73 2.02
C LEU A 90 9.06 19.00 3.51
N LEU A 91 9.56 20.11 4.01
CA LEU A 91 9.27 20.57 5.36
C LEU A 91 7.94 21.33 5.36
N LEU A 92 6.96 20.79 6.09
CA LEU A 92 5.63 21.36 6.22
C LEU A 92 5.61 22.46 7.29
N GLY A 93 4.95 23.59 7.00
CA GLY A 93 4.63 24.62 7.97
C GLY A 93 5.83 25.26 8.64
N LYS A 94 6.79 25.76 7.87
CA LYS A 94 8.02 26.39 8.38
C LYS A 94 7.76 27.50 9.39
N ARG A 95 6.71 28.31 9.18
CA ARG A 95 6.32 29.39 10.10
C ARG A 95 5.55 28.85 11.28
N ARG A 96 4.62 27.90 11.04
CA ARG A 96 3.71 27.37 12.07
C ARG A 96 4.45 26.51 13.10
N THR A 97 5.35 25.64 12.67
CA THR A 97 6.04 24.66 13.55
C THR A 97 7.48 25.00 13.84
N ARG A 98 8.12 25.86 13.06
CA ARG A 98 9.54 26.18 13.12
C ARG A 98 10.45 24.94 13.03
N GLY A 99 9.95 23.86 12.41
CA GLY A 99 10.67 22.59 12.31
C GLY A 99 10.68 21.74 13.56
N LEU A 100 9.86 22.06 14.57
CA LEU A 100 9.84 21.37 15.88
C LEU A 100 8.74 20.28 15.98
N GLY A 101 8.07 19.98 14.86
CA GLY A 101 6.98 19.02 14.84
C GLY A 101 5.63 19.62 15.23
N ALA A 102 4.56 18.79 15.22
CA ALA A 102 3.19 19.20 15.50
C ALA A 102 2.74 18.88 16.95
N GLY A 103 3.61 18.38 17.82
CA GLY A 103 3.33 18.17 19.25
C GLY A 103 2.13 17.23 19.51
N SER A 104 1.88 16.23 18.68
CA SER A 104 0.73 15.32 18.74
C SER A 104 -0.64 16.01 18.58
N LEU A 105 -0.68 17.20 18.03
CA LEU A 105 -1.90 17.98 17.75
C LEU A 105 -2.20 17.96 16.25
N PRO A 106 -3.25 17.22 15.78
CA PRO A 106 -3.58 17.12 14.36
C PRO A 106 -3.89 18.48 13.71
N GLN A 107 -4.50 19.42 14.44
CA GLN A 107 -4.79 20.76 13.94
C GLN A 107 -3.51 21.50 13.53
N ILE A 108 -2.42 21.37 14.30
CA ILE A 108 -1.12 21.97 13.96
C ILE A 108 -0.54 21.31 12.70
N GLY A 109 -0.68 20.00 12.57
CA GLY A 109 -0.26 19.26 11.37
C GLY A 109 -1.02 19.71 10.12
N GLU A 110 -2.33 19.91 10.24
CA GLU A 110 -3.19 20.42 9.18
C GLU A 110 -2.82 21.85 8.77
N GLU A 111 -2.70 22.76 9.74
CA GLU A 111 -2.30 24.15 9.48
C GLU A 111 -0.93 24.23 8.81
N ALA A 112 0.01 23.37 9.22
CA ALA A 112 1.33 23.26 8.62
C ALA A 112 1.28 22.78 7.15
N ALA A 113 0.42 21.81 6.84
CA ALA A 113 0.22 21.36 5.48
C ALA A 113 -0.45 22.43 4.61
N LYS A 114 -1.47 23.13 5.13
CA LYS A 114 -2.11 24.25 4.45
C LYS A 114 -1.17 25.43 4.18
N GLU A 115 -0.22 25.71 5.10
CA GLU A 115 0.83 26.71 4.85
C GLU A 115 1.70 26.33 3.62
N THR A 116 1.84 25.04 3.35
CA THR A 116 2.74 24.51 2.31
C THR A 116 1.94 23.94 1.11
N GLU A 117 0.66 24.30 1.00
CA GLU A 117 -0.28 23.68 0.04
C GLU A 117 0.15 23.84 -1.43
N GLU A 118 0.69 25.00 -1.79
CA GLU A 118 1.16 25.26 -3.16
C GLU A 118 2.32 24.37 -3.57
N GLU A 119 3.24 24.06 -2.65
CA GLU A 119 4.33 23.14 -2.90
C GLU A 119 3.82 21.68 -2.99
N ILE A 120 2.82 21.32 -2.17
CA ILE A 120 2.16 20.03 -2.22
C ILE A 120 1.47 19.83 -3.58
N LYS A 121 0.69 20.83 -4.04
CA LYS A 121 0.01 20.79 -5.35
C LYS A 121 0.98 20.61 -6.50
N LYS A 122 2.11 21.32 -6.52
CA LYS A 122 3.17 21.13 -7.54
C LYS A 122 3.78 19.73 -7.51
N ILE A 123 3.84 19.11 -6.33
CA ILE A 123 4.37 17.75 -6.21
C ILE A 123 3.41 16.72 -6.81
N VAL A 124 2.11 16.87 -6.62
CA VAL A 124 1.10 15.89 -7.08
C VAL A 124 0.56 16.16 -8.47
N GLU A 125 0.90 17.31 -9.06
CA GLU A 125 0.50 17.68 -10.41
C GLU A 125 0.96 16.66 -11.46
N GLY A 126 0.07 16.26 -12.35
CA GLY A 126 0.32 15.31 -13.43
C GLY A 126 0.58 13.87 -12.98
N CYS A 127 0.25 13.51 -11.73
CA CYS A 127 0.34 12.14 -11.28
C CYS A 127 -0.89 11.33 -11.69
N ASP A 128 -0.68 10.09 -12.12
CA ASP A 128 -1.77 9.14 -12.34
C ASP A 128 -2.22 8.49 -11.03
N MET A 129 -1.27 8.25 -10.11
CA MET A 129 -1.51 7.60 -8.83
C MET A 129 -0.66 8.21 -7.72
N VAL A 130 -1.27 8.42 -6.57
CA VAL A 130 -0.60 8.91 -5.37
C VAL A 130 -0.92 8.00 -4.19
N PHE A 131 0.10 7.42 -3.59
CA PHE A 131 0.02 6.81 -2.27
C PHE A 131 0.33 7.84 -1.20
N VAL A 132 -0.55 7.94 -0.19
CA VAL A 132 -0.30 8.74 1.01
C VAL A 132 -0.14 7.79 2.20
N THR A 133 1.06 7.69 2.77
CA THR A 133 1.30 6.81 3.93
C THR A 133 1.58 7.60 5.19
N CYS A 134 0.93 7.22 6.28
CA CYS A 134 1.16 7.83 7.59
C CYS A 134 0.75 6.92 8.74
N GLY A 135 1.24 7.23 9.95
CA GLY A 135 0.70 6.70 11.19
C GLY A 135 -0.36 7.64 11.74
N LEU A 136 -1.57 7.14 11.95
CA LEU A 136 -2.66 7.90 12.56
C LEU A 136 -2.49 8.00 14.09
N GLY A 137 -3.09 9.03 14.67
CA GLY A 137 -3.05 9.29 16.12
C GLY A 137 -2.03 10.35 16.54
N GLY A 138 -0.99 10.60 15.71
CA GLY A 138 -0.03 11.68 15.92
C GLY A 138 -0.53 13.04 15.40
N GLY A 139 0.32 14.06 15.49
CA GLY A 139 -0.03 15.41 15.00
C GLY A 139 0.14 15.54 13.48
N THR A 140 1.36 15.33 12.97
CA THR A 140 1.68 15.58 11.56
C THR A 140 0.95 14.62 10.62
N GLY A 141 1.10 13.29 10.84
CA GLY A 141 0.48 12.29 9.96
C GLY A 141 -1.04 12.45 9.92
N THR A 142 -1.70 12.54 11.08
CA THR A 142 -3.15 12.65 11.19
C THR A 142 -3.71 13.94 10.59
N GLY A 143 -3.01 15.07 10.80
CA GLY A 143 -3.49 16.37 10.34
C GLY A 143 -3.13 16.70 8.89
N ALA A 144 -1.90 16.39 8.47
CA ALA A 144 -1.39 16.77 7.16
C ALA A 144 -1.75 15.77 6.05
N ALA A 145 -1.85 14.46 6.36
CA ALA A 145 -2.14 13.46 5.32
C ALA A 145 -3.46 13.71 4.58
N PRO A 146 -4.58 14.12 5.23
CA PRO A 146 -5.80 14.47 4.50
C PRO A 146 -5.61 15.66 3.55
N VAL A 147 -4.80 16.66 3.91
CA VAL A 147 -4.52 17.81 3.03
C VAL A 147 -3.73 17.39 1.80
N VAL A 148 -2.72 16.53 1.99
CA VAL A 148 -1.93 15.96 0.88
C VAL A 148 -2.80 15.09 -0.03
N ALA A 149 -3.66 14.25 0.55
CA ALA A 149 -4.57 13.39 -0.19
C ALA A 149 -5.59 14.20 -0.99
N GLN A 150 -6.14 15.25 -0.41
CA GLN A 150 -7.07 16.17 -1.08
C GLN A 150 -6.39 16.81 -2.30
N ALA A 151 -5.18 17.33 -2.14
CA ALA A 151 -4.43 17.92 -3.25
C ALA A 151 -4.18 16.91 -4.39
N ALA A 152 -3.90 15.64 -4.06
CA ALA A 152 -3.73 14.58 -5.05
C ALA A 152 -5.04 14.24 -5.78
N GLN A 153 -6.16 14.15 -5.05
CA GLN A 153 -7.48 13.90 -5.61
C GLN A 153 -7.93 15.07 -6.52
N GLU A 154 -7.70 16.31 -6.09
CA GLU A 154 -7.99 17.51 -6.88
C GLU A 154 -7.17 17.57 -8.18
N ALA A 155 -5.95 17.01 -8.18
CA ALA A 155 -5.11 16.85 -9.37
C ALA A 155 -5.56 15.71 -10.29
N GLY A 156 -6.59 14.92 -9.93
CA GLY A 156 -7.14 13.82 -10.73
C GLY A 156 -6.39 12.49 -10.58
N ALA A 157 -5.44 12.40 -9.64
CA ALA A 157 -4.71 11.18 -9.37
C ALA A 157 -5.59 10.16 -8.63
N LEU A 158 -5.45 8.86 -8.95
CA LEU A 158 -5.98 7.79 -8.11
C LEU A 158 -5.27 7.87 -6.75
N THR A 159 -6.01 8.24 -5.70
CA THR A 159 -5.45 8.53 -4.39
C THR A 159 -5.73 7.42 -3.40
N ILE A 160 -4.67 6.72 -2.96
CA ILE A 160 -4.75 5.62 -2.02
C ILE A 160 -4.00 5.99 -0.73
N ALA A 161 -4.70 5.99 0.40
CA ALA A 161 -4.06 6.10 1.70
C ALA A 161 -3.69 4.72 2.24
N VAL A 162 -2.48 4.54 2.76
CA VAL A 162 -2.03 3.32 3.46
C VAL A 162 -1.56 3.75 4.84
N VAL A 163 -2.36 3.41 5.87
CA VAL A 163 -2.19 4.01 7.20
C VAL A 163 -2.17 2.97 8.30
N THR A 164 -1.39 3.24 9.36
CA THR A 164 -1.45 2.46 10.59
C THR A 164 -2.38 3.10 11.60
N PHE A 165 -3.14 2.26 12.31
CA PHE A 165 -3.96 2.65 13.44
C PHE A 165 -3.22 2.33 14.76
N PRO A 166 -3.18 3.25 15.75
CA PRO A 166 -2.31 3.14 16.91
C PRO A 166 -2.62 1.92 17.78
N PHE A 167 -1.61 1.45 18.52
CA PHE A 167 -1.80 0.48 19.58
C PHE A 167 -2.73 1.03 20.67
N THR A 168 -3.56 0.18 21.27
CA THR A 168 -4.38 0.54 22.44
C THR A 168 -3.52 1.08 23.57
N ALA A 169 -2.30 0.58 23.73
CA ALA A 169 -1.34 1.04 24.73
C ALA A 169 -0.86 2.50 24.53
N GLU A 170 -1.02 3.08 23.34
CA GLU A 170 -0.68 4.47 23.05
C GLU A 170 -1.69 5.48 23.63
N GLY A 171 -2.83 4.99 24.11
CA GLY A 171 -3.79 5.76 24.88
C GLY A 171 -4.97 6.31 24.08
N ALA A 172 -6.03 6.69 24.83
CA ALA A 172 -7.32 7.09 24.27
C ALA A 172 -7.26 8.34 23.39
N VAL A 173 -6.38 9.30 23.71
CA VAL A 173 -6.24 10.54 22.94
C VAL A 173 -5.71 10.24 21.53
N ARG A 174 -4.67 9.39 21.42
CA ARG A 174 -4.15 8.98 20.12
C ARG A 174 -5.18 8.21 19.32
N ARG A 175 -5.95 7.35 19.97
CA ARG A 175 -7.03 6.62 19.31
C ARG A 175 -8.11 7.56 18.77
N ALA A 176 -8.57 8.52 19.56
CA ALA A 176 -9.55 9.52 19.12
C ALA A 176 -9.03 10.37 17.95
N ASN A 177 -7.78 10.80 18.00
CA ASN A 177 -7.14 11.49 16.89
C ASN A 177 -7.10 10.61 15.62
N ALA A 178 -6.79 9.31 15.78
CA ALA A 178 -6.71 8.37 14.66
C ALA A 178 -8.09 8.16 14.02
N GLU A 179 -9.14 7.99 14.81
CA GLU A 179 -10.52 7.86 14.34
C GLU A 179 -10.95 9.09 13.53
N ALA A 180 -10.71 10.30 14.06
CA ALA A 180 -11.02 11.54 13.36
C ALA A 180 -10.20 11.70 12.06
N GLY A 181 -8.92 11.36 12.08
CA GLY A 181 -8.06 11.40 10.89
C GLY A 181 -8.47 10.42 9.82
N LEU A 182 -8.88 9.21 10.22
CA LEU A 182 -9.38 8.18 9.31
C LEU A 182 -10.67 8.63 8.59
N GLU A 183 -11.63 9.20 9.33
CA GLU A 183 -12.87 9.71 8.72
C GLU A 183 -12.56 10.80 7.68
N ARG A 184 -11.64 11.70 7.97
CA ARG A 184 -11.23 12.76 7.01
C ARG A 184 -10.52 12.17 5.79
N LEU A 185 -9.64 11.16 5.96
CA LEU A 185 -8.98 10.50 4.83
C LEU A 185 -9.98 9.80 3.92
N LYS A 186 -11.01 9.17 4.46
CA LYS A 186 -12.08 8.53 3.68
C LYS A 186 -12.84 9.48 2.77
N GLU A 187 -12.92 10.75 3.14
CA GLU A 187 -13.61 11.78 2.33
C GLU A 187 -12.77 12.27 1.14
N VAL A 188 -11.43 12.17 1.26
CA VAL A 188 -10.47 12.76 0.30
C VAL A 188 -9.57 11.73 -0.38
N THR A 189 -9.92 10.45 -0.31
CA THR A 189 -9.21 9.36 -0.99
C THR A 189 -10.17 8.41 -1.66
N ASP A 190 -9.72 7.72 -2.69
CA ASP A 190 -10.48 6.64 -3.34
C ASP A 190 -10.54 5.40 -2.45
N THR A 191 -9.42 5.04 -1.85
CA THR A 191 -9.31 3.89 -0.95
C THR A 191 -8.40 4.21 0.23
N VAL A 192 -8.79 3.78 1.44
CA VAL A 192 -7.94 3.80 2.64
C VAL A 192 -7.67 2.37 3.08
N ILE A 193 -6.42 1.93 2.95
CA ILE A 193 -5.94 0.66 3.50
C ILE A 193 -5.51 0.91 4.94
N VAL A 194 -6.17 0.25 5.87
CA VAL A 194 -5.92 0.43 7.31
C VAL A 194 -5.21 -0.79 7.89
N ILE A 195 -4.12 -0.55 8.60
CA ILE A 195 -3.33 -1.57 9.31
C ILE A 195 -3.48 -1.33 10.80
N PRO A 196 -4.29 -2.14 11.53
CA PRO A 196 -4.46 -1.99 12.97
C PRO A 196 -3.22 -2.54 13.70
N ASN A 197 -2.46 -1.66 14.39
CA ASN A 197 -1.25 -2.08 15.09
C ASN A 197 -1.51 -3.12 16.19
N ASP A 198 -2.66 -3.07 16.86
CA ASP A 198 -3.02 -4.08 17.88
C ASP A 198 -3.00 -5.51 17.31
N ARG A 199 -3.32 -5.68 16.02
CA ARG A 199 -3.29 -6.99 15.35
C ARG A 199 -1.88 -7.51 15.11
N LEU A 200 -0.91 -6.63 15.07
CA LEU A 200 0.50 -7.03 14.96
C LEU A 200 0.99 -7.74 16.22
N LEU A 201 0.39 -7.45 17.38
CA LEU A 201 0.72 -8.13 18.63
C LEU A 201 0.31 -9.61 18.61
N GLU A 202 -0.66 -9.98 17.76
CA GLU A 202 -1.04 -11.38 17.56
C GLU A 202 0.02 -12.14 16.74
N VAL A 203 0.72 -11.43 15.86
CA VAL A 203 1.81 -11.99 15.04
C VAL A 203 3.13 -12.05 15.82
N VAL A 204 3.37 -11.08 16.71
CA VAL A 204 4.63 -10.93 17.46
C VAL A 204 4.40 -10.72 18.97
N PRO A 205 3.72 -11.66 19.67
CA PRO A 205 3.21 -11.42 21.02
C PRO A 205 4.30 -11.23 22.08
N ASN A 206 5.51 -11.71 21.88
CA ASN A 206 6.59 -11.72 22.86
C ASN A 206 7.77 -10.81 22.48
N TYR A 207 7.59 -9.92 21.52
CA TYR A 207 8.66 -9.04 21.06
C TYR A 207 8.61 -7.65 21.71
N PRO A 208 9.76 -6.96 21.83
CA PRO A 208 9.80 -5.58 22.29
C PRO A 208 8.95 -4.65 21.41
N ILE A 209 8.33 -3.64 22.02
CA ILE A 209 7.42 -2.72 21.33
C ILE A 209 8.06 -1.99 20.14
N ASN A 210 9.36 -1.71 20.21
CA ASN A 210 10.10 -1.11 19.10
C ASN A 210 10.17 -2.05 17.87
N LEU A 211 10.14 -3.36 18.07
CA LEU A 211 10.08 -4.32 16.97
C LEU A 211 8.66 -4.38 16.36
N ALA A 212 7.62 -4.27 17.20
CA ALA A 212 6.24 -4.21 16.72
C ALA A 212 6.02 -3.00 15.78
N PHE A 213 6.59 -1.83 16.10
CA PHE A 213 6.58 -0.68 15.20
C PHE A 213 7.34 -0.94 13.88
N LYS A 214 8.49 -1.61 13.94
CA LYS A 214 9.22 -2.00 12.72
C LYS A 214 8.43 -2.96 11.84
N VAL A 215 7.67 -3.88 12.45
CA VAL A 215 6.77 -4.78 11.72
C VAL A 215 5.63 -3.99 11.06
N ALA A 216 5.06 -2.99 11.76
CA ALA A 216 4.06 -2.11 11.16
C ALA A 216 4.61 -1.36 9.93
N ASP A 217 5.80 -0.77 10.05
CA ASP A 217 6.47 -0.09 8.94
C ASP A 217 6.77 -1.06 7.78
N GLU A 218 7.15 -2.30 8.06
CA GLU A 218 7.39 -3.35 7.07
C GLU A 218 6.12 -3.72 6.30
N ILE A 219 4.99 -3.83 6.98
CA ILE A 219 3.70 -4.15 6.35
C ILE A 219 3.22 -2.99 5.48
N LEU A 220 3.38 -1.74 5.95
CA LEU A 220 3.11 -0.55 5.14
C LEU A 220 3.95 -0.56 3.85
N MET A 221 5.25 -0.83 4.00
CA MET A 221 6.18 -0.91 2.88
C MET A 221 5.75 -2.00 1.88
N ARG A 222 5.46 -3.21 2.35
CA ARG A 222 5.03 -4.33 1.49
C ARG A 222 3.71 -4.06 0.79
N ALA A 223 2.77 -3.40 1.45
CA ALA A 223 1.50 -2.99 0.85
C ALA A 223 1.73 -2.04 -0.34
N VAL A 224 2.50 -0.97 -0.11
CA VAL A 224 2.80 0.02 -1.15
C VAL A 224 3.65 -0.59 -2.25
N LYS A 225 4.73 -1.32 -1.90
CA LYS A 225 5.61 -2.00 -2.86
C LYS A 225 4.83 -2.97 -3.73
N GLY A 226 4.00 -3.83 -3.12
CA GLY A 226 3.24 -4.85 -3.83
C GLY A 226 2.29 -4.26 -4.88
N ILE A 227 1.58 -3.17 -4.56
CA ILE A 227 0.68 -2.52 -5.52
C ILE A 227 1.48 -1.78 -6.60
N THR A 228 2.54 -1.09 -6.21
CA THR A 228 3.39 -0.33 -7.14
C THR A 228 4.04 -1.26 -8.17
N GLU A 229 4.65 -2.34 -7.72
CA GLU A 229 5.34 -3.29 -8.58
C GLU A 229 4.40 -4.04 -9.53
N LEU A 230 3.18 -4.33 -9.11
CA LEU A 230 2.15 -4.92 -10.00
C LEU A 230 1.87 -4.08 -11.25
N ILE A 231 1.99 -2.75 -11.13
CA ILE A 231 1.73 -1.80 -12.22
C ILE A 231 3.01 -1.51 -13.03
N THR A 232 4.17 -1.49 -12.34
CA THR A 232 5.41 -0.93 -12.92
C THR A 232 6.41 -1.97 -13.38
N LYS A 233 6.32 -3.21 -12.86
CA LYS A 233 7.22 -4.31 -13.23
C LYS A 233 6.53 -5.30 -14.16
N PRO A 234 7.22 -5.77 -15.20
CA PRO A 234 6.69 -6.86 -16.02
C PRO A 234 6.62 -8.14 -15.17
N GLY A 235 5.43 -8.71 -15.09
CA GLY A 235 5.14 -9.98 -14.41
C GLY A 235 4.84 -11.11 -15.40
N LEU A 236 4.54 -12.30 -14.88
CA LEU A 236 3.96 -13.41 -15.67
C LEU A 236 2.54 -13.07 -16.11
N ILE A 237 1.78 -12.45 -15.21
CA ILE A 237 0.45 -11.91 -15.46
C ILE A 237 0.50 -10.46 -15.03
N ASN A 238 0.42 -9.57 -16.02
CA ASN A 238 0.49 -8.14 -15.79
C ASN A 238 -0.90 -7.57 -15.51
N LEU A 239 -0.92 -6.63 -14.58
CA LEU A 239 -2.07 -5.75 -14.38
C LEU A 239 -1.73 -4.38 -14.99
N ASP A 240 -2.67 -3.84 -15.74
CA ASP A 240 -2.56 -2.46 -16.14
C ASP A 240 -3.06 -1.50 -15.05
N PHE A 241 -2.74 -0.23 -15.20
CA PHE A 241 -3.17 0.80 -14.25
C PHE A 241 -4.71 0.93 -14.21
N ALA A 242 -5.40 0.70 -15.33
CA ALA A 242 -6.86 0.79 -15.42
C ALA A 242 -7.54 -0.31 -14.60
N ASP A 243 -6.94 -1.51 -14.53
CA ASP A 243 -7.41 -2.61 -13.69
C ASP A 243 -7.35 -2.22 -12.21
N VAL A 244 -6.18 -1.75 -11.76
CA VAL A 244 -6.00 -1.30 -10.37
C VAL A 244 -6.93 -0.14 -10.03
N ARG A 245 -7.08 0.84 -10.94
CA ARG A 245 -8.03 1.96 -10.78
C ARG A 245 -9.44 1.44 -10.56
N THR A 246 -9.87 0.44 -11.33
CA THR A 246 -11.23 -0.11 -11.25
C THR A 246 -11.57 -0.74 -9.90
N VAL A 247 -10.59 -1.36 -9.23
CA VAL A 247 -10.76 -1.95 -7.88
C VAL A 247 -10.64 -0.91 -6.79
N MET A 248 -9.75 0.06 -6.95
CA MET A 248 -9.40 1.02 -5.90
C MET A 248 -10.23 2.30 -5.93
N GLU A 249 -10.76 2.70 -7.10
CA GLU A 249 -11.63 3.89 -7.20
C GLU A 249 -12.92 3.66 -6.40
N LYS A 250 -13.22 4.58 -5.49
CA LYS A 250 -14.37 4.48 -4.57
C LYS A 250 -14.41 3.18 -3.75
N GLY A 251 -13.24 2.57 -3.53
CA GLY A 251 -13.08 1.34 -2.74
C GLY A 251 -13.40 1.53 -1.25
N GLY A 252 -13.35 2.76 -0.75
CA GLY A 252 -13.62 3.10 0.64
C GLY A 252 -12.57 2.53 1.58
N VAL A 253 -12.98 1.83 2.64
CA VAL A 253 -12.02 1.16 3.53
C VAL A 253 -11.63 -0.19 2.96
N ALA A 254 -10.33 -0.43 2.92
CA ALA A 254 -9.75 -1.70 2.52
C ALA A 254 -8.88 -2.29 3.63
N MET A 255 -8.80 -3.60 3.64
CA MET A 255 -7.94 -4.37 4.54
C MET A 255 -6.93 -5.18 3.72
N ILE A 256 -5.80 -5.50 4.36
CA ILE A 256 -4.71 -6.22 3.73
C ILE A 256 -4.48 -7.56 4.42
N GLY A 257 -4.29 -8.61 3.63
CA GLY A 257 -3.81 -9.91 4.08
C GLY A 257 -2.47 -10.23 3.46
N LEU A 258 -1.55 -10.75 4.25
CA LEU A 258 -0.24 -11.19 3.82
C LEU A 258 -0.03 -12.65 4.23
N GLY A 259 0.41 -13.48 3.29
CA GLY A 259 0.75 -14.87 3.55
C GLY A 259 1.99 -15.28 2.76
N GLU A 260 2.82 -16.10 3.38
CA GLU A 260 4.02 -16.65 2.77
C GLU A 260 4.13 -18.11 3.16
N ALA A 261 4.44 -18.97 2.19
CA ALA A 261 4.61 -20.40 2.40
C ALA A 261 5.65 -20.98 1.45
N SER A 262 6.28 -22.07 1.89
CA SER A 262 7.29 -22.78 1.14
C SER A 262 6.95 -24.29 1.10
N GLY A 263 7.40 -25.02 0.08
CA GLY A 263 7.18 -26.46 -0.06
C GLY A 263 6.11 -26.82 -1.09
N GLU A 264 5.59 -28.06 -1.02
CA GLU A 264 4.70 -28.60 -2.06
C GLU A 264 3.33 -27.94 -2.14
N GLU A 265 2.76 -27.51 -1.02
CA GLU A 265 1.44 -26.82 -0.96
C GLU A 265 1.60 -25.28 -0.81
N LYS A 266 2.75 -24.73 -1.18
CA LYS A 266 3.09 -23.31 -0.95
C LYS A 266 2.02 -22.33 -1.46
N ALA A 267 1.37 -22.62 -2.57
CA ALA A 267 0.33 -21.77 -3.15
C ALA A 267 -0.91 -21.69 -2.25
N LEU A 268 -1.52 -22.83 -1.93
CA LEU A 268 -2.72 -22.89 -1.09
C LEU A 268 -2.44 -22.45 0.36
N GLU A 269 -1.27 -22.79 0.89
CA GLU A 269 -0.90 -22.32 2.23
C GLU A 269 -0.67 -20.82 2.29
N SER A 270 -0.04 -20.21 1.27
CA SER A 270 0.20 -18.78 1.23
C SER A 270 -1.11 -17.98 1.24
N ILE A 271 -2.07 -18.35 0.39
CA ILE A 271 -3.37 -17.68 0.36
C ILE A 271 -4.18 -17.93 1.63
N ARG A 272 -4.18 -19.13 2.18
CA ARG A 272 -4.85 -19.42 3.45
C ARG A 272 -4.27 -18.62 4.61
N LYS A 273 -2.95 -18.42 4.64
CA LYS A 273 -2.28 -17.54 5.61
C LYS A 273 -2.66 -16.08 5.38
N ALA A 274 -2.73 -15.62 4.13
CA ALA A 274 -3.17 -14.26 3.81
C ALA A 274 -4.61 -14.00 4.27
N LEU A 275 -5.54 -14.91 3.98
CA LEU A 275 -6.95 -14.81 4.36
C LEU A 275 -7.18 -14.95 5.88
N LYS A 276 -6.32 -15.68 6.57
CA LYS A 276 -6.32 -15.83 8.04
C LYS A 276 -5.43 -14.79 8.73
N SER A 277 -4.82 -13.88 7.99
CA SER A 277 -3.98 -12.85 8.57
C SER A 277 -4.78 -12.03 9.58
N PRO A 278 -4.26 -11.80 10.80
CA PRO A 278 -4.92 -10.93 11.76
C PRO A 278 -5.22 -9.53 11.23
N LEU A 279 -4.45 -9.09 10.23
CA LEU A 279 -4.65 -7.80 9.55
C LEU A 279 -5.90 -7.76 8.68
N LEU A 280 -6.37 -8.92 8.21
CA LEU A 280 -7.58 -9.09 7.40
C LEU A 280 -8.76 -9.62 8.24
N ASP A 281 -8.72 -9.48 9.57
CA ASP A 281 -9.77 -9.96 10.48
C ASP A 281 -11.10 -9.21 10.31
N VAL A 282 -11.73 -9.44 9.16
CA VAL A 282 -13.03 -8.91 8.75
C VAL A 282 -13.79 -9.99 7.99
N ASP A 283 -15.11 -9.90 8.03
CA ASP A 283 -15.94 -10.68 7.13
C ASP A 283 -15.76 -10.14 5.69
N ILE A 284 -15.11 -10.94 4.86
CA ILE A 284 -14.83 -10.59 3.46
C ILE A 284 -15.97 -10.99 2.52
N SER A 285 -16.99 -11.71 2.99
CA SER A 285 -18.10 -12.19 2.16
C SER A 285 -18.89 -11.06 1.50
N GLY A 286 -18.91 -9.87 2.12
CA GLY A 286 -19.56 -8.67 1.55
C GLY A 286 -18.61 -7.69 0.87
N ALA A 287 -17.40 -8.11 0.52
CA ALA A 287 -16.42 -7.28 -0.14
C ALA A 287 -16.84 -6.96 -1.58
N LYS A 288 -16.56 -5.73 -2.02
CA LYS A 288 -16.89 -5.26 -3.38
C LYS A 288 -15.86 -5.69 -4.41
N ALA A 289 -14.59 -5.68 -4.03
CA ALA A 289 -13.52 -6.10 -4.91
C ALA A 289 -12.29 -6.57 -4.12
N ALA A 290 -11.45 -7.36 -4.79
CA ALA A 290 -10.15 -7.78 -4.27
C ALA A 290 -9.05 -7.60 -5.32
N LEU A 291 -7.88 -7.16 -4.85
CA LEU A 291 -6.63 -7.16 -5.60
C LEU A 291 -5.71 -8.21 -4.99
N VAL A 292 -5.21 -9.09 -5.83
CA VAL A 292 -4.35 -10.21 -5.42
C VAL A 292 -3.00 -10.11 -6.13
N ASN A 293 -1.93 -10.08 -5.36
CA ASN A 293 -0.58 -10.19 -5.87
C ASN A 293 0.02 -11.52 -5.44
N VAL A 294 0.40 -12.35 -6.41
CA VAL A 294 1.10 -13.62 -6.21
C VAL A 294 2.55 -13.43 -6.63
N THR A 295 3.48 -13.49 -5.70
CA THR A 295 4.92 -13.41 -5.99
C THR A 295 5.56 -14.75 -5.63
N GLY A 296 6.20 -15.39 -6.59
CA GLY A 296 6.88 -16.66 -6.39
C GLY A 296 8.28 -16.68 -6.97
N GLY A 297 9.03 -17.71 -6.67
CA GLY A 297 10.34 -17.97 -7.24
C GLY A 297 10.26 -18.36 -8.73
N PRO A 298 11.43 -18.53 -9.39
CA PRO A 298 11.51 -19.00 -10.78
C PRO A 298 10.89 -20.38 -11.01
N ASP A 299 10.66 -21.11 -9.94
CA ASP A 299 10.04 -22.44 -9.89
C ASP A 299 8.51 -22.40 -9.83
N MET A 300 7.90 -21.21 -9.63
CA MET A 300 6.45 -21.06 -9.54
C MET A 300 5.78 -21.45 -10.85
N THR A 301 4.79 -22.33 -10.77
CA THR A 301 3.99 -22.78 -11.92
C THR A 301 2.74 -21.92 -12.11
N VAL A 302 2.17 -21.97 -13.32
CA VAL A 302 0.88 -21.31 -13.62
C VAL A 302 -0.23 -21.91 -12.76
N GLU A 303 -0.27 -23.22 -12.61
CA GLU A 303 -1.26 -23.95 -11.79
C GLU A 303 -1.21 -23.52 -10.32
N GLU A 304 0.00 -23.27 -9.76
CA GLU A 304 0.15 -22.74 -8.41
C GLU A 304 -0.43 -21.32 -8.29
N ALA A 305 -0.16 -20.44 -9.26
CA ALA A 305 -0.70 -19.10 -9.26
C ALA A 305 -2.24 -19.08 -9.41
N GLU A 306 -2.81 -19.93 -10.28
CA GLU A 306 -4.25 -20.08 -10.46
C GLU A 306 -4.93 -20.62 -9.19
N SER A 307 -4.34 -21.58 -8.51
CA SER A 307 -4.90 -22.17 -7.28
C SER A 307 -5.04 -21.14 -6.14
N VAL A 308 -4.14 -20.15 -6.07
CA VAL A 308 -4.25 -19.03 -5.14
C VAL A 308 -5.53 -18.23 -5.41
N VAL A 309 -5.81 -17.96 -6.68
CA VAL A 309 -6.94 -17.13 -7.09
C VAL A 309 -8.27 -17.88 -6.93
N GLU A 310 -8.30 -19.17 -7.24
CA GLU A 310 -9.47 -20.02 -7.04
C GLU A 310 -9.91 -20.08 -5.56
N GLU A 311 -8.97 -20.17 -4.63
CA GLU A 311 -9.28 -20.16 -3.19
C GLU A 311 -9.95 -18.84 -2.77
N ILE A 312 -9.55 -17.69 -3.34
CA ILE A 312 -10.19 -16.39 -3.09
C ILE A 312 -11.59 -16.33 -3.70
N TYR A 313 -11.77 -16.78 -4.94
CA TYR A 313 -13.08 -16.85 -5.57
C TYR A 313 -14.08 -17.64 -4.72
N SER A 314 -13.62 -18.68 -4.02
CA SER A 314 -14.46 -19.49 -3.15
C SER A 314 -14.95 -18.77 -1.88
N LYS A 315 -14.34 -17.63 -1.52
CA LYS A 315 -14.58 -16.89 -0.27
C LYS A 315 -15.31 -15.57 -0.45
N LEU A 316 -15.31 -15.03 -1.65
CA LEU A 316 -15.95 -13.77 -1.99
C LEU A 316 -17.32 -14.02 -2.65
N ASP A 317 -18.18 -13.01 -2.62
CA ASP A 317 -19.44 -13.05 -3.36
C ASP A 317 -19.20 -13.15 -4.87
N SER A 318 -20.12 -13.82 -5.58
CA SER A 318 -20.07 -13.99 -7.03
C SER A 318 -19.99 -12.66 -7.81
N ASP A 319 -20.48 -11.58 -7.22
CA ASP A 319 -20.51 -10.25 -7.79
C ASP A 319 -19.25 -9.43 -7.47
N ALA A 320 -18.35 -9.96 -6.61
CA ALA A 320 -17.11 -9.31 -6.27
C ALA A 320 -16.14 -9.31 -7.46
N ARG A 321 -15.54 -8.15 -7.74
CA ARG A 321 -14.53 -8.03 -8.78
C ARG A 321 -13.18 -8.45 -8.24
N ILE A 322 -12.58 -9.48 -8.81
CA ILE A 322 -11.24 -9.94 -8.44
C ILE A 322 -10.29 -9.62 -9.58
N ILE A 323 -9.21 -8.92 -9.26
CA ILE A 323 -8.11 -8.61 -10.17
C ILE A 323 -6.85 -9.19 -9.55
N TRP A 324 -6.04 -9.89 -10.34
CA TRP A 324 -4.85 -10.53 -9.85
C TRP A 324 -3.68 -10.45 -10.83
N GLY A 325 -2.48 -10.42 -10.29
CA GLY A 325 -1.24 -10.49 -11.03
C GLY A 325 -0.26 -11.46 -10.41
N ALA A 326 0.66 -11.97 -11.23
CA ALA A 326 1.69 -12.90 -10.83
C ALA A 326 3.07 -12.38 -11.22
N MET A 327 4.00 -12.39 -10.27
CA MET A 327 5.36 -11.88 -10.43
C MET A 327 6.38 -12.94 -10.03
N ILE A 328 7.55 -12.90 -10.68
CA ILE A 328 8.70 -13.72 -10.29
C ILE A 328 9.71 -12.86 -9.53
N ASP A 329 10.05 -13.31 -8.33
CA ASP A 329 11.14 -12.78 -7.52
C ASP A 329 12.24 -13.86 -7.43
N PRO A 330 13.43 -13.63 -8.03
CA PRO A 330 14.50 -14.61 -8.03
C PRO A 330 15.02 -14.98 -6.63
N GLU A 331 14.74 -14.14 -5.62
CA GLU A 331 15.16 -14.42 -4.24
C GLU A 331 14.23 -15.39 -3.50
N LEU A 332 13.02 -15.64 -4.04
CA LEU A 332 12.04 -16.55 -3.46
C LEU A 332 12.23 -17.99 -4.00
N GLU A 333 13.21 -18.72 -3.47
CA GLU A 333 13.38 -20.13 -3.80
C GLU A 333 12.29 -20.98 -3.12
N ASN A 334 11.55 -21.78 -3.92
CA ASN A 334 10.48 -22.70 -3.47
C ASN A 334 9.48 -22.04 -2.48
N THR A 335 9.20 -20.76 -2.68
CA THR A 335 8.36 -19.96 -1.79
C THR A 335 7.37 -19.14 -2.61
N ILE A 336 6.12 -19.05 -2.14
CA ILE A 336 5.11 -18.15 -2.69
C ILE A 336 4.68 -17.18 -1.59
N ARG A 337 4.64 -15.91 -1.96
CA ARG A 337 4.11 -14.81 -1.16
C ARG A 337 2.84 -14.29 -1.80
N THR A 338 1.76 -14.23 -1.03
CA THR A 338 0.47 -13.71 -1.48
C THR A 338 0.11 -12.46 -0.69
N LEU A 339 -0.19 -11.39 -1.41
CA LEU A 339 -0.76 -10.17 -0.86
C LEU A 339 -2.19 -10.06 -1.37
N VAL A 340 -3.15 -9.88 -0.46
CA VAL A 340 -4.55 -9.69 -0.78
C VAL A 340 -5.01 -8.35 -0.22
N ILE A 341 -5.64 -7.52 -1.04
CA ILE A 341 -6.28 -6.29 -0.60
C ILE A 341 -7.76 -6.41 -0.93
N VAL A 342 -8.59 -6.29 0.09
CA VAL A 342 -10.06 -6.41 -0.04
C VAL A 342 -10.68 -5.07 0.25
N THR A 343 -11.48 -4.55 -0.70
CA THR A 343 -12.12 -3.24 -0.62
C THR A 343 -13.60 -3.33 -0.27
N GLY A 344 -14.15 -2.26 0.29
CA GLY A 344 -15.57 -2.18 0.65
C GLY A 344 -15.95 -3.00 1.90
N VAL A 345 -14.97 -3.38 2.70
CA VAL A 345 -15.19 -4.16 3.94
C VAL A 345 -15.61 -3.28 5.12
N LYS A 346 -16.37 -3.87 6.04
CA LYS A 346 -16.77 -3.24 7.29
C LYS A 346 -15.98 -3.87 8.44
N SER A 347 -15.05 -3.15 9.03
CA SER A 347 -14.32 -3.61 10.21
C SER A 347 -14.93 -3.06 11.49
N PRO A 348 -15.51 -3.90 12.36
CA PRO A 348 -16.03 -3.46 13.67
C PRO A 348 -14.95 -2.87 14.58
N GLN A 349 -13.70 -3.19 14.32
CA GLN A 349 -12.55 -2.78 15.13
C GLN A 349 -12.03 -1.39 14.76
N ILE A 350 -12.12 -1.02 13.48
CA ILE A 350 -11.78 0.30 12.97
C ILE A 350 -12.91 1.28 13.28
N PHE A 351 -14.17 0.86 13.10
CA PHE A 351 -15.34 1.69 13.32
C PHE A 351 -15.87 1.68 14.75
N GLY A 352 -15.22 0.96 15.68
CA GLY A 352 -15.57 0.89 17.10
C GLY A 352 -17.03 0.51 17.36
N LYS A 353 -17.34 -0.40 18.29
CA LYS A 353 -18.64 -0.32 18.94
C LYS A 353 -18.70 1.09 19.55
N LYS A 354 -19.63 1.93 19.11
CA LYS A 354 -19.97 3.17 19.82
C LYS A 354 -20.39 2.77 21.24
N TYR A 355 -19.42 2.63 22.13
CA TYR A 355 -19.75 2.60 23.55
C TYR A 355 -20.17 4.02 23.87
N PRO A 356 -21.41 4.26 24.29
CA PRO A 356 -21.79 5.54 24.84
C PRO A 356 -20.88 5.79 26.03
N VAL A 357 -20.01 6.81 25.93
CA VAL A 357 -19.06 7.22 26.98
C VAL A 357 -19.75 7.46 28.32
N ALA A 358 -21.07 7.72 28.30
CA ALA A 358 -21.92 7.98 29.47
C ALA A 358 -22.11 6.76 30.40
N GLN A 359 -21.95 5.51 29.95
CA GLN A 359 -22.23 4.34 30.82
C GLN A 359 -21.02 3.85 31.63
N LYS A 360 -19.82 4.32 31.37
CA LYS A 360 -18.60 3.83 32.07
C LYS A 360 -18.20 4.64 33.29
N PHE A 361 -18.77 5.81 33.54
CA PHE A 361 -18.37 6.68 34.64
C PHE A 361 -19.49 6.96 35.67
N GLY A 362 -20.65 6.34 35.61
CA GLY A 362 -21.68 6.50 36.63
C GLY A 362 -22.12 7.95 36.83
N ILE A 363 -22.05 8.79 35.81
CA ILE A 363 -22.48 10.18 35.87
C ILE A 363 -23.87 10.23 35.25
N ASP A 364 -24.91 10.29 36.11
CA ASP A 364 -26.27 10.66 35.69
C ASP A 364 -26.26 12.12 35.22
N ILE A 365 -26.49 12.32 33.94
CA ILE A 365 -26.75 13.65 33.40
C ILE A 365 -28.20 13.98 33.79
N VAL A 366 -28.37 14.75 34.83
CA VAL A 366 -29.66 15.36 35.18
C VAL A 366 -30.03 16.32 34.06
N LYS A 367 -31.20 16.11 33.44
CA LYS A 367 -31.73 17.00 32.40
C LYS A 367 -32.11 18.35 32.96
#